data_ae2cd3e079f75aa1ffc91adef9af932c
#
_entry.id   ae2cd3e079f75aa1ffc91adef9af932c
#
_cell.length_a   1.000
_cell.length_b   1.000
_cell.length_c   1.000
_cell.angle_alpha   90.00
_cell.angle_beta   90.00
_cell.angle_gamma   90.00
#
_symmetry.space_group_name_H-M   'P 1'
#
loop_
_entity.id
_entity.type
_entity.pdbx_description
1 polymer ?
#
loop_
_entity_poly.entity_id
_entity_poly.type
_entity_poly.pdbx_seq_one_letter_code
_entity_poly.pdbx_strand_id
1 'polypeptide(L)'
;MKILIVDDSSTMRRIIGNVVMQLGFKKEEFDEAEDGNKAWKLLTESQYDVILTDWNMPNMNGLELVIKTRSEGTHQKTPIIMITTEGGKGEVISALKAGVNNYIVKPFNAEILKEKLDGVLKK
;
A
#
# COMPACT_ATOMS: atom_id res chain seq x y z
N MET A 1 -15.71 2.29 -1.67
CA MET A 1 -14.34 2.46 -1.19
C MET A 1 -13.45 1.42 -1.86
N LYS A 2 -12.28 1.80 -2.29
CA LYS A 2 -11.43 0.91 -3.09
C LYS A 2 -9.98 0.95 -2.60
N ILE A 3 -9.36 -0.23 -2.53
CA ILE A 3 -8.00 -0.42 -2.01
C ILE A 3 -7.10 -0.96 -3.11
N LEU A 4 -5.87 -0.45 -3.20
CA LEU A 4 -4.86 -1.00 -4.10
C LEU A 4 -3.79 -1.70 -3.26
N ILE A 5 -3.54 -2.99 -3.57
CA ILE A 5 -2.54 -3.81 -2.88
C ILE A 5 -1.39 -4.06 -3.85
N VAL A 6 -0.19 -3.61 -3.46
CA VAL A 6 1.00 -3.70 -4.32
C VAL A 6 2.09 -4.51 -3.59
N ASP A 7 2.43 -5.67 -4.15
CA ASP A 7 3.47 -6.54 -3.60
C ASP A 7 3.84 -7.54 -4.69
N ASP A 8 5.12 -7.84 -4.86
CA ASP A 8 5.55 -8.79 -5.89
C ASP A 8 5.25 -10.24 -5.49
N SER A 9 4.95 -10.51 -4.24
CA SER A 9 4.58 -11.84 -3.76
C SER A 9 3.06 -12.05 -3.88
N SER A 10 2.65 -13.01 -4.72
CA SER A 10 1.24 -13.34 -4.84
C SER A 10 0.67 -13.89 -3.53
N THR A 11 1.50 -14.63 -2.77
CA THR A 11 1.10 -15.13 -1.46
C THR A 11 0.81 -13.98 -0.49
N MET A 12 1.67 -12.97 -0.47
CA MET A 12 1.48 -11.84 0.41
C MET A 12 0.24 -11.02 0.00
N ARG A 13 0.03 -10.82 -1.31
CA ARG A 13 -1.18 -10.13 -1.77
C ARG A 13 -2.44 -10.86 -1.32
N ARG A 14 -2.41 -12.19 -1.36
CA ARG A 14 -3.55 -12.99 -0.90
C ARG A 14 -3.76 -12.83 0.61
N ILE A 15 -2.69 -12.83 1.40
CA ILE A 15 -2.77 -12.66 2.84
C ILE A 15 -3.37 -11.29 3.17
N ILE A 16 -2.87 -10.24 2.55
CA ILE A 16 -3.38 -8.88 2.76
C ILE A 16 -4.85 -8.79 2.31
N GLY A 17 -5.16 -9.36 1.16
CA GLY A 17 -6.54 -9.38 0.65
C GLY A 17 -7.50 -10.09 1.61
N ASN A 18 -7.07 -11.21 2.21
CA ASN A 18 -7.90 -11.92 3.18
C ASN A 18 -8.19 -11.06 4.41
N VAL A 19 -7.18 -10.34 4.91
CA VAL A 19 -7.36 -9.44 6.04
C VAL A 19 -8.34 -8.31 5.68
N VAL A 20 -8.16 -7.73 4.50
CA VAL A 20 -9.04 -6.67 4.01
C VAL A 20 -10.50 -7.17 3.92
N MET A 21 -10.71 -8.40 3.44
CA MET A 21 -12.04 -8.97 3.41
C MET A 21 -12.61 -9.22 4.80
N GLN A 22 -11.78 -9.61 5.76
CA GLN A 22 -12.22 -9.75 7.15
C GLN A 22 -12.68 -8.43 7.75
N LEU A 23 -12.18 -7.31 7.23
CA LEU A 23 -12.57 -5.99 7.67
C LEU A 23 -13.87 -5.51 7.01
N GLY A 24 -14.47 -6.32 6.15
CA GLY A 24 -15.74 -6.00 5.52
C GLY A 24 -15.65 -5.54 4.08
N PHE A 25 -14.46 -5.49 3.50
CA PHE A 25 -14.31 -5.14 2.08
C PHE A 25 -14.60 -6.35 1.22
N LYS A 26 -15.30 -6.13 0.12
CA LYS A 26 -15.58 -7.18 -0.85
C LYS A 26 -14.40 -7.33 -1.81
N LYS A 27 -14.29 -8.50 -2.43
CA LYS A 27 -13.19 -8.76 -3.36
C LYS A 27 -13.14 -7.75 -4.51
N GLU A 28 -14.28 -7.28 -4.96
CA GLU A 28 -14.33 -6.30 -6.04
C GLU A 28 -13.97 -4.88 -5.59
N GLU A 29 -13.74 -4.69 -4.29
CA GLU A 29 -13.35 -3.40 -3.73
C GLU A 29 -11.84 -3.24 -3.57
N PHE A 30 -11.05 -4.23 -4.00
CA PHE A 30 -9.60 -4.05 -4.04
C PHE A 30 -9.01 -4.64 -5.30
N ASP A 31 -7.94 -4.02 -5.76
CA ASP A 31 -7.16 -4.48 -6.91
C ASP A 31 -5.74 -4.80 -6.44
N GLU A 32 -5.03 -5.60 -7.23
CA GLU A 32 -3.68 -6.03 -6.92
C GLU A 32 -2.72 -5.66 -8.05
N ALA A 33 -1.49 -5.34 -7.68
CA ALA A 33 -0.42 -5.09 -8.62
C ALA A 33 0.86 -5.75 -8.11
N GLU A 34 1.68 -6.29 -9.01
CA GLU A 34 2.89 -7.02 -8.63
C GLU A 34 4.15 -6.16 -8.64
N ASP A 35 4.07 -4.93 -9.13
CA ASP A 35 5.18 -3.98 -9.09
C ASP A 35 4.66 -2.55 -9.19
N GLY A 36 5.59 -1.59 -9.06
CA GLY A 36 5.21 -0.19 -9.09
C GLY A 36 4.69 0.29 -10.44
N ASN A 37 5.17 -0.28 -11.53
CA ASN A 37 4.70 0.13 -12.86
C ASN A 37 3.25 -0.27 -13.08
N LYS A 38 2.89 -1.49 -12.69
CA LYS A 38 1.50 -1.95 -12.81
C LYS A 38 0.59 -1.19 -11.85
N ALA A 39 1.08 -0.90 -10.64
CA ALA A 39 0.34 -0.09 -9.69
C ALA A 39 0.09 1.30 -10.26
N TRP A 40 1.11 1.92 -10.84
CA TRP A 40 0.97 3.26 -11.41
C TRP A 40 -0.08 3.27 -12.53
N LYS A 41 -0.08 2.25 -13.38
CA LYS A 41 -1.09 2.14 -14.43
C LYS A 41 -2.49 2.13 -13.84
N LEU A 42 -2.71 1.33 -12.80
CA LEU A 42 -4.02 1.28 -12.13
C LEU A 42 -4.38 2.63 -11.50
N LEU A 43 -3.40 3.32 -10.92
CA LEU A 43 -3.63 4.63 -10.30
C LEU A 43 -4.00 5.70 -11.33
N THR A 44 -3.58 5.55 -12.58
CA THR A 44 -3.96 6.48 -13.64
C THR A 44 -5.35 6.18 -14.20
N GLU A 45 -5.85 4.97 -13.98
CA GLU A 45 -7.11 4.52 -14.57
C GLU A 45 -8.29 4.53 -13.60
N SER A 46 -8.03 4.47 -12.30
CA SER A 46 -9.08 4.34 -11.29
C SER A 46 -8.79 5.17 -10.06
N GLN A 47 -9.82 5.41 -9.25
CA GLN A 47 -9.66 6.10 -7.98
C GLN A 47 -9.56 5.07 -6.85
N TYR A 48 -8.64 5.30 -5.94
CA TYR A 48 -8.42 4.45 -4.76
C TYR A 48 -8.48 5.30 -3.50
N ASP A 49 -8.96 4.70 -2.42
CA ASP A 49 -9.07 5.37 -1.13
C ASP A 49 -7.86 5.12 -0.24
N VAL A 50 -7.14 4.03 -0.49
CA VAL A 50 -5.89 3.74 0.21
C VAL A 50 -5.01 2.83 -0.65
N ILE A 51 -3.69 3.00 -0.53
CA ILE A 51 -2.70 2.20 -1.23
C ILE A 51 -1.87 1.46 -0.17
N LEU A 52 -1.78 0.13 -0.31
CA LEU A 52 -0.94 -0.72 0.52
C LEU A 52 0.19 -1.22 -0.36
N THR A 53 1.43 -0.83 -0.10
CA THR A 53 2.55 -1.19 -0.97
C THR A 53 3.74 -1.73 -0.21
N ASP A 54 4.42 -2.74 -0.79
CA ASP A 54 5.72 -3.16 -0.34
C ASP A 54 6.77 -2.18 -0.85
N TRP A 55 7.97 -2.25 -0.31
CA TRP A 55 9.12 -1.45 -0.75
C TRP A 55 9.88 -2.17 -1.88
N ASN A 56 10.28 -3.41 -1.64
CA ASN A 56 11.16 -4.16 -2.56
C ASN A 56 10.34 -4.87 -3.63
N MET A 57 10.32 -4.30 -4.82
CA MET A 57 9.62 -4.84 -5.96
C MET A 57 10.46 -4.59 -7.22
N PRO A 58 10.34 -5.45 -8.24
CA PRO A 58 11.06 -5.21 -9.49
C PRO A 58 10.47 -4.03 -10.26
N ASN A 59 11.23 -3.54 -11.22
CA ASN A 59 10.86 -2.46 -12.16
C ASN A 59 10.74 -1.10 -11.48
N MET A 60 9.71 -0.88 -10.69
CA MET A 60 9.56 0.31 -9.86
C MET A 60 9.29 -0.15 -8.44
N ASN A 61 10.14 0.25 -7.49
CA ASN A 61 9.96 -0.15 -6.09
C ASN A 61 8.93 0.74 -5.38
N GLY A 62 8.59 0.35 -4.15
CA GLY A 62 7.55 1.06 -3.40
C GLY A 62 7.88 2.50 -3.08
N LEU A 63 9.13 2.80 -2.78
CA LEU A 63 9.53 4.18 -2.49
C LEU A 63 9.39 5.06 -3.72
N GLU A 64 9.83 4.55 -4.87
CA GLU A 64 9.67 5.27 -6.14
C GLU A 64 8.19 5.49 -6.47
N LEU A 65 7.37 4.47 -6.21
CA LEU A 65 5.92 4.58 -6.43
C LEU A 65 5.32 5.67 -5.54
N VAL A 66 5.72 5.72 -4.26
CA VAL A 66 5.23 6.74 -3.33
C VAL A 66 5.61 8.13 -3.81
N ILE A 67 6.87 8.32 -4.18
CA ILE A 67 7.35 9.62 -4.65
C ILE A 67 6.56 10.07 -5.88
N LYS A 68 6.37 9.16 -6.84
CA LYS A 68 5.62 9.47 -8.05
C LYS A 68 4.15 9.79 -7.74
N THR A 69 3.54 9.01 -6.86
CA THR A 69 2.14 9.20 -6.46
C THR A 69 1.93 10.57 -5.78
N ARG A 70 2.89 11.02 -4.99
CA ARG A 70 2.79 12.30 -4.29
C ARG A 70 3.04 13.50 -5.20
N SER A 71 3.70 13.31 -6.34
CA SER A 71 4.06 14.41 -7.23
C SER A 71 3.25 14.45 -8.52
N GLU A 72 2.61 13.34 -8.92
CA GLU A 72 1.91 13.26 -10.21
C GLU A 72 0.53 12.61 -10.04
N GLY A 73 -0.36 12.87 -10.99
CA GLY A 73 -1.65 12.21 -11.06
C GLY A 73 -2.67 12.70 -10.03
N THR A 74 -3.65 11.86 -9.77
CA THR A 74 -4.82 12.24 -8.96
C THR A 74 -4.78 11.71 -7.53
N HIS A 75 -3.72 10.97 -7.16
CA HIS A 75 -3.61 10.34 -5.84
C HIS A 75 -2.60 11.03 -4.93
N GLN A 76 -2.35 12.32 -5.14
CA GLN A 76 -1.30 13.03 -4.39
C GLN A 76 -1.55 13.11 -2.89
N LYS A 77 -2.80 12.94 -2.47
CA LYS A 77 -3.19 12.96 -1.05
C LYS A 77 -3.79 11.64 -0.57
N THR A 78 -3.86 10.64 -1.42
CA THR A 78 -4.42 9.34 -1.05
C THR A 78 -3.54 8.69 0.04
N PRO A 79 -4.13 8.17 1.13
CA PRO A 79 -3.33 7.49 2.16
C PRO A 79 -2.55 6.31 1.61
N ILE A 80 -1.28 6.20 2.03
CA ILE A 80 -0.41 5.09 1.65
C ILE A 80 0.14 4.45 2.91
N ILE A 81 0.03 3.11 3.00
CA ILE A 81 0.64 2.33 4.06
C ILE A 81 1.71 1.45 3.43
N MET A 82 2.94 1.56 3.90
CA MET A 82 4.04 0.70 3.45
C MET A 82 4.04 -0.57 4.30
N ILE A 83 4.04 -1.74 3.65
CA ILE A 83 4.05 -3.04 4.33
C ILE A 83 5.24 -3.81 3.79
N THR A 84 6.32 -3.93 4.57
CA THR A 84 7.59 -4.43 4.05
C THR A 84 8.44 -5.09 5.14
N THR A 85 9.44 -5.86 4.72
CA THR A 85 10.44 -6.42 5.63
C THR A 85 11.50 -5.40 6.02
N GLU A 86 11.55 -4.24 5.35
CA GLU A 86 12.53 -3.18 5.63
C GLU A 86 12.14 -2.45 6.90
N GLY A 87 12.69 -2.88 8.04
CA GLY A 87 12.33 -2.32 9.34
C GLY A 87 13.36 -1.40 9.95
N GLY A 88 14.42 -1.03 9.21
CA GLY A 88 15.46 -0.16 9.72
C GLY A 88 14.95 1.26 9.95
N LYS A 89 15.53 1.94 10.93
CA LYS A 89 15.12 3.29 11.27
C LYS A 89 15.27 4.24 10.09
N GLY A 90 16.35 4.11 9.33
CA GLY A 90 16.60 4.94 8.15
C GLY A 90 15.57 4.72 7.06
N GLU A 91 15.18 3.47 6.81
CA GLU A 91 14.17 3.14 5.82
C GLU A 91 12.81 3.71 6.21
N VAL A 92 12.41 3.54 7.47
CA VAL A 92 11.13 4.07 7.95
C VAL A 92 11.09 5.59 7.78
N ILE A 93 12.16 6.28 8.17
CA ILE A 93 12.24 7.73 8.04
C ILE A 93 12.17 8.14 6.57
N SER A 94 12.88 7.45 5.68
CA SER A 94 12.85 7.75 4.25
C SER A 94 11.45 7.62 3.67
N ALA A 95 10.73 6.56 4.05
CA ALA A 95 9.37 6.34 3.57
C ALA A 95 8.42 7.43 4.06
N LEU A 96 8.52 7.80 5.34
CA LEU A 96 7.68 8.85 5.89
C LEU A 96 7.95 10.20 5.23
N LYS A 97 9.21 10.51 4.97
CA LYS A 97 9.57 11.75 4.27
C LYS A 97 9.07 11.76 2.83
N ALA A 98 9.01 10.59 2.20
CA ALA A 98 8.49 10.47 0.84
C ALA A 98 6.96 10.67 0.78
N GLY A 99 6.26 10.51 1.90
CA GLY A 99 4.85 10.75 1.96
C GLY A 99 3.98 9.56 2.36
N VAL A 100 4.58 8.50 2.91
CA VAL A 100 3.84 7.36 3.44
C VAL A 100 3.14 7.79 4.74
N ASN A 101 1.87 7.42 4.89
CA ASN A 101 1.09 7.80 6.05
C ASN A 101 1.30 6.86 7.24
N ASN A 102 1.63 5.60 6.95
CA ASN A 102 1.89 4.63 8.01
C ASN A 102 2.81 3.53 7.50
N TYR A 103 3.39 2.77 8.43
CA TYR A 103 4.42 1.79 8.09
C TYR A 103 4.20 0.52 8.91
N ILE A 104 4.25 -0.63 8.25
CA ILE A 104 4.11 -1.94 8.90
C ILE A 104 5.29 -2.81 8.49
N VAL A 105 5.96 -3.42 9.48
CA VAL A 105 7.09 -4.31 9.22
C VAL A 105 6.60 -5.76 9.23
N LYS A 106 6.96 -6.51 8.19
CA LYS A 106 6.65 -7.95 8.10
C LYS A 106 7.60 -8.75 8.99
N PRO A 107 7.14 -9.81 9.63
CA PRO A 107 5.77 -10.32 9.60
C PRO A 107 4.84 -9.50 10.49
N PHE A 108 3.58 -9.42 10.13
CA PHE A 108 2.58 -8.67 10.88
C PHE A 108 1.36 -9.58 11.12
N ASN A 109 0.47 -9.15 12.03
CA ASN A 109 -0.79 -9.85 12.23
C ASN A 109 -1.97 -9.01 11.72
N ALA A 110 -3.14 -9.66 11.64
CA ALA A 110 -4.33 -9.00 11.13
C ALA A 110 -4.74 -7.78 11.94
N GLU A 111 -4.52 -7.83 13.25
CA GLU A 111 -4.89 -6.72 14.14
C GLU A 111 -4.10 -5.46 13.85
N ILE A 112 -2.80 -5.60 13.58
CA ILE A 112 -1.94 -4.46 13.24
C ILE A 112 -2.39 -3.83 11.93
N LEU A 113 -2.65 -4.65 10.92
CA LEU A 113 -3.11 -4.11 9.64
C LEU A 113 -4.47 -3.42 9.79
N LYS A 114 -5.38 -4.03 10.55
CA LYS A 114 -6.68 -3.42 10.81
C LYS A 114 -6.53 -2.07 11.49
N GLU A 115 -5.71 -1.99 12.53
CA GLU A 115 -5.48 -0.75 13.25
C GLU A 115 -4.97 0.36 12.35
N LYS A 116 -3.97 0.03 11.51
CA LYS A 116 -3.40 1.02 10.59
C LYS A 116 -4.39 1.45 9.52
N LEU A 117 -5.15 0.51 8.98
CA LEU A 117 -6.18 0.83 8.00
C LEU A 117 -7.27 1.73 8.61
N ASP A 118 -7.75 1.37 9.79
CA ASP A 118 -8.75 2.19 10.48
C ASP A 118 -8.25 3.60 10.70
N GLY A 119 -6.96 3.74 11.05
CA GLY A 119 -6.35 5.04 11.29
C GLY A 119 -6.33 5.95 10.07
N VAL A 120 -6.10 5.40 8.87
CA VAL A 120 -6.03 6.22 7.65
C VAL A 120 -7.38 6.38 6.96
N LEU A 121 -8.33 5.47 7.19
CA LEU A 121 -9.66 5.54 6.61
C LEU A 121 -10.65 6.26 7.50
N LYS A 122 -10.28 6.55 8.71
CA LYS A 122 -11.15 7.22 9.68
C LYS A 122 -11.39 8.65 9.25
N LYS A 123 -12.62 9.06 9.36
CA LYS A 123 -13.05 10.41 9.00
C LYS A 123 -13.08 11.34 10.18
#